data_bceb6ef57c116dce5a5fb34a934c9ff4
#
_entry.id   bceb6ef57c116dce5a5fb34a934c9ff4
#
_cell.length_a   1.000
_cell.length_b   1.000
_cell.length_c   1.000
_cell.angle_alpha   90.00
_cell.angle_beta   90.00
_cell.angle_gamma   90.00
#
_symmetry.space_group_name_H-M   'P 1'
#
loop_
_entity.id
_entity.type
_entity.pdbx_description
1 polymer ?
#
loop_
_entity_poly.entity_id
_entity_poly.type
_entity_poly.pdbx_seq_one_letter_code
_entity_poly.pdbx_strand_id
1 'polypeptide(L)'
;DPGKSGGIAWRIGNSDLAAVSMPETVHDLCSLLAGITKEGEETHVFLEKVGGYVGGGDGNGGGRANGARMFTFGQSYGEIMGVCAAYGLPIHLVLPSAWQKALSLGTSTGMSKTEWKNKLKAKAQQLFPATKLTLSTADAALIHYAAAEGLVK
;
A
#
# COMPACT_ATOMS: atom_id res chain seq x y z
N ASP A 1 -0.72 -0.48 -0.27
CA ASP A 1 0.31 -0.88 0.71
C ASP A 1 -0.17 -2.14 1.43
N PRO A 2 0.37 -3.32 1.07
CA PRO A 2 -0.07 -4.59 1.64
C PRO A 2 0.44 -4.78 3.08
N GLY A 3 -0.28 -5.58 3.85
CA GLY A 3 0.03 -5.89 5.23
C GLY A 3 -0.97 -5.30 6.22
N LYS A 4 -1.05 -5.87 7.43
CA LYS A 4 -2.04 -5.47 8.45
C LYS A 4 -1.91 -4.02 8.92
N SER A 5 -0.72 -3.42 8.80
CA SER A 5 -0.47 -2.01 9.13
C SER A 5 -0.46 -1.09 7.90
N GLY A 6 -0.80 -1.61 6.75
CA GLY A 6 -0.91 -0.88 5.50
C GLY A 6 -2.29 -0.27 5.29
N GLY A 7 -2.60 0.11 4.06
CA GLY A 7 -3.87 0.72 3.72
C GLY A 7 -4.20 0.64 2.23
N ILE A 8 -5.40 1.07 1.93
CA ILE A 8 -5.95 1.16 0.58
C ILE A 8 -6.34 2.61 0.33
N ALA A 9 -5.95 3.14 -0.82
CA ALA A 9 -6.34 4.47 -1.27
C ALA A 9 -6.90 4.38 -2.69
N TRP A 10 -7.98 5.11 -2.95
CA TRP A 10 -8.63 5.12 -4.26
C TRP A 10 -9.25 6.46 -4.59
N ARG A 11 -9.56 6.65 -5.86
CA ARG A 11 -10.34 7.78 -6.36
C ARG A 11 -11.34 7.26 -7.39
N ILE A 12 -12.52 7.81 -7.39
CA ILE A 12 -13.54 7.52 -8.40
C ILE A 12 -13.76 8.81 -9.21
N GLY A 13 -13.44 8.76 -10.50
CA GLY A 13 -13.49 9.93 -11.36
C GLY A 13 -12.69 11.11 -10.80
N ASN A 14 -13.33 12.29 -10.69
CA ASN A 14 -12.71 13.52 -10.18
C ASN A 14 -12.97 13.77 -8.69
N SER A 15 -13.37 12.73 -7.92
CA SER A 15 -13.60 12.89 -6.48
C SER A 15 -12.28 13.14 -5.72
N ASP A 16 -12.39 13.55 -4.46
CA ASP A 16 -11.23 13.54 -3.56
C ASP A 16 -10.72 12.11 -3.34
N LEU A 17 -9.45 11.99 -2.97
CA LEU A 17 -8.89 10.72 -2.58
C LEU A 17 -9.62 10.18 -1.34
N ALA A 18 -10.03 8.93 -1.38
CA ALA A 18 -10.45 8.18 -0.20
C ALA A 18 -9.32 7.23 0.22
N ALA A 19 -9.15 7.04 1.52
CA ALA A 19 -8.13 6.13 2.04
C ALA A 19 -8.58 5.51 3.36
N VAL A 20 -8.37 4.20 3.51
CA VAL A 20 -8.67 3.43 4.72
C VAL A 20 -7.50 2.55 5.09
N SER A 21 -7.36 2.23 6.38
CA SER A 21 -6.44 1.19 6.82
C SER A 21 -6.85 -0.16 6.22
N MET A 22 -5.89 -1.07 6.09
CA MET A 22 -6.17 -2.41 5.56
C MET A 22 -7.32 -3.05 6.34
N PRO A 23 -8.35 -3.57 5.66
CA PRO A 23 -9.43 -4.31 6.30
C PRO A 23 -8.93 -5.49 7.12
N GLU A 24 -9.59 -5.79 8.22
CA GLU A 24 -9.15 -6.84 9.15
C GLU A 24 -9.39 -8.24 8.57
N THR A 25 -10.47 -8.41 7.79
CA THR A 25 -10.85 -9.69 7.20
C THR A 25 -10.90 -9.63 5.68
N VAL A 26 -10.74 -10.80 5.04
CA VAL A 26 -10.93 -10.94 3.58
C VAL A 26 -12.34 -10.53 3.15
N HIS A 27 -13.34 -10.81 3.99
CA HIS A 27 -14.74 -10.42 3.72
C HIS A 27 -14.89 -8.90 3.67
N ASP A 28 -14.28 -8.18 4.62
CA ASP A 28 -14.30 -6.71 4.62
C ASP A 28 -13.55 -6.13 3.41
N LEU A 29 -12.45 -6.78 3.00
CA LEU A 29 -11.73 -6.42 1.78
C LEU A 29 -12.59 -6.60 0.53
N CYS A 30 -13.31 -7.74 0.43
CA CYS A 30 -14.25 -7.98 -0.66
C CYS A 30 -15.36 -6.92 -0.68
N SER A 31 -15.95 -6.62 0.47
CA SER A 31 -17.02 -5.62 0.60
C SER A 31 -16.53 -4.22 0.21
N LEU A 32 -15.32 -3.85 0.61
CA LEU A 32 -14.70 -2.58 0.21
C LEU A 32 -14.51 -2.53 -1.31
N LEU A 33 -13.88 -3.56 -1.91
CA LEU A 33 -13.64 -3.57 -3.36
C LEU A 33 -14.94 -3.57 -4.15
N ALA A 34 -15.95 -4.32 -3.74
CA ALA A 34 -17.27 -4.27 -4.36
C ALA A 34 -17.90 -2.88 -4.31
N GLY A 35 -17.66 -2.12 -3.23
CA GLY A 35 -18.18 -0.75 -3.09
C GLY A 35 -17.44 0.29 -3.92
N ILE A 36 -16.17 0.08 -4.25
CA ILE A 36 -15.35 1.04 -5.01
C ILE A 36 -15.21 0.69 -6.49
N THR A 37 -15.43 -0.56 -6.88
CA THR A 37 -15.45 -0.98 -8.28
C THR A 37 -16.87 -0.86 -8.83
N LYS A 38 -17.03 -0.05 -9.86
CA LYS A 38 -18.34 0.11 -10.50
C LYS A 38 -18.38 -0.62 -11.83
N GLU A 39 -19.54 -1.18 -12.14
CA GLU A 39 -19.77 -1.80 -13.44
C GLU A 39 -19.58 -0.78 -14.57
N GLY A 40 -18.77 -1.15 -15.57
CA GLY A 40 -18.46 -0.29 -16.73
C GLY A 40 -17.31 0.70 -16.53
N GLU A 41 -16.72 0.82 -15.33
CA GLU A 41 -15.52 1.61 -15.08
C GLU A 41 -14.26 0.71 -15.07
N GLU A 42 -13.24 1.11 -15.81
CA GLU A 42 -11.96 0.40 -15.79
C GLU A 42 -11.22 0.72 -14.49
N THR A 43 -11.05 -0.29 -13.64
CA THR A 43 -10.36 -0.16 -12.34
C THR A 43 -9.03 -0.90 -12.39
N HIS A 44 -7.94 -0.20 -12.07
CA HIS A 44 -6.59 -0.76 -11.96
C HIS A 44 -6.12 -0.75 -10.51
N VAL A 45 -5.46 -1.82 -10.10
CA VAL A 45 -4.87 -1.95 -8.76
C VAL A 45 -3.35 -1.79 -8.86
N PHE A 46 -2.80 -0.82 -8.14
CA PHE A 46 -1.36 -0.66 -7.97
C PHE A 46 -0.97 -1.18 -6.59
N LEU A 47 -0.33 -2.32 -6.58
CA LEU A 47 0.05 -3.03 -5.36
C LEU A 47 1.56 -2.94 -5.15
N GLU A 48 2.00 -2.51 -3.97
CA GLU A 48 3.43 -2.51 -3.65
C GLU A 48 3.99 -3.92 -3.73
N LYS A 49 5.03 -4.09 -4.56
CA LYS A 49 5.70 -5.38 -4.74
C LYS A 49 6.54 -5.70 -3.52
N VAL A 50 6.24 -6.80 -2.91
CA VAL A 50 6.97 -7.30 -1.77
C VAL A 50 8.12 -8.18 -2.22
N GLY A 51 9.31 -7.93 -1.70
CA GLY A 51 10.45 -8.82 -1.87
C GLY A 51 10.29 -10.08 -1.02
N GLY A 52 10.85 -11.20 -1.47
CA GLY A 52 10.85 -12.45 -0.70
C GLY A 52 11.64 -12.40 0.61
N TYR A 53 12.24 -11.25 0.94
CA TYR A 53 12.99 -11.03 2.17
C TYR A 53 12.36 -9.87 2.96
N VAL A 54 11.61 -10.20 3.99
CA VAL A 54 11.00 -9.23 4.89
C VAL A 54 11.87 -9.11 6.15
N GLY A 55 12.69 -8.08 6.18
CA GLY A 55 13.38 -7.62 7.37
C GLY A 55 14.74 -8.24 7.60
N GLY A 56 15.78 -7.41 7.62
CA GLY A 56 17.04 -7.71 8.25
C GLY A 56 16.85 -7.85 9.75
N GLY A 57 16.93 -9.05 10.27
CA GLY A 57 17.21 -9.23 11.67
C GLY A 57 18.66 -8.84 11.88
N ASP A 58 18.92 -7.91 12.77
CA ASP A 58 20.11 -7.81 13.55
C ASP A 58 20.41 -9.22 14.09
N GLY A 59 21.39 -9.86 13.53
CA GLY A 59 21.96 -11.20 13.71
C GLY A 59 21.81 -12.00 15.01
N ASN A 60 20.79 -11.79 15.83
CA ASN A 60 20.61 -12.43 17.12
C ASN A 60 19.22 -13.09 17.25
N GLY A 61 19.13 -14.35 16.87
CA GLY A 61 18.15 -15.29 17.45
C GLY A 61 16.71 -15.29 16.98
N GLY A 62 16.35 -14.65 15.85
CA GLY A 62 14.95 -14.39 15.49
C GLY A 62 14.28 -15.35 14.49
N GLY A 63 14.75 -16.55 14.24
CA GLY A 63 14.25 -17.40 13.16
C GLY A 63 12.73 -17.68 13.20
N ARG A 64 12.16 -18.00 14.36
CA ARG A 64 10.72 -18.30 14.50
C ARG A 64 9.83 -17.06 14.43
N ALA A 65 10.24 -15.98 15.08
CA ALA A 65 9.48 -14.72 15.08
C ALA A 65 9.45 -14.09 13.67
N ASN A 66 10.53 -14.21 12.90
CA ASN A 66 10.59 -13.77 11.52
C ASN A 66 9.70 -14.63 10.61
N GLY A 67 9.71 -15.95 10.79
CA GLY A 67 8.87 -16.87 10.02
C GLY A 67 7.37 -16.59 10.18
N ALA A 68 6.90 -16.39 11.41
CA ALA A 68 5.50 -16.06 11.68
C ALA A 68 5.08 -14.72 11.05
N ARG A 69 5.92 -13.70 11.13
CA ARG A 69 5.66 -12.40 10.49
C ARG A 69 5.64 -12.51 8.97
N MET A 70 6.58 -13.25 8.39
CA MET A 70 6.63 -13.50 6.95
C MET A 70 5.40 -14.27 6.47
N PHE A 71 4.97 -15.28 7.22
CA PHE A 71 3.77 -16.05 6.92
C PHE A 71 2.52 -15.15 6.93
N THR A 72 2.31 -14.40 8.02
CA THR A 72 1.17 -13.47 8.15
C THR A 72 1.18 -12.42 7.05
N PHE A 73 2.35 -11.90 6.70
CA PHE A 73 2.47 -10.91 5.64
C PHE A 73 2.20 -11.54 4.26
N GLY A 74 2.77 -12.73 3.99
CA GLY A 74 2.52 -13.47 2.74
C GLY A 74 1.05 -13.87 2.59
N GLN A 75 0.39 -14.26 3.69
CA GLN A 75 -1.04 -14.54 3.71
C GLN A 75 -1.83 -13.29 3.30
N SER A 76 -1.63 -12.16 3.97
CA SER A 76 -2.32 -10.91 3.66
C SER A 76 -2.08 -10.44 2.22
N TYR A 77 -0.85 -10.58 1.72
CA TYR A 77 -0.52 -10.27 0.34
C TYR A 77 -1.25 -11.18 -0.65
N GLY A 78 -1.28 -12.49 -0.38
CA GLY A 78 -1.98 -13.48 -1.19
C GLY A 78 -3.50 -13.27 -1.19
N GLU A 79 -4.07 -12.88 -0.05
CA GLU A 79 -5.48 -12.53 0.09
C GLU A 79 -5.85 -11.34 -0.81
N ILE A 80 -5.05 -10.26 -0.80
CA ILE A 80 -5.27 -9.10 -1.67
C ILE A 80 -5.20 -9.50 -3.15
N MET A 81 -4.17 -10.26 -3.53
CA MET A 81 -4.01 -10.75 -4.90
C MET A 81 -5.20 -11.62 -5.34
N GLY A 82 -5.62 -12.54 -4.47
CA GLY A 82 -6.74 -13.44 -4.74
C GLY A 82 -8.08 -12.71 -4.89
N VAL A 83 -8.35 -11.74 -4.03
CA VAL A 83 -9.59 -10.94 -4.11
C VAL A 83 -9.57 -10.10 -5.40
N CYS A 84 -8.47 -9.42 -5.71
CA CYS A 84 -8.37 -8.64 -6.94
C CYS A 84 -8.57 -9.52 -8.18
N ALA A 85 -7.96 -10.71 -8.21
CA ALA A 85 -8.14 -11.66 -9.30
C ALA A 85 -9.59 -12.15 -9.42
N ALA A 86 -10.27 -12.42 -8.30
CA ALA A 86 -11.67 -12.83 -8.26
C ALA A 86 -12.62 -11.75 -8.81
N TYR A 87 -12.28 -10.48 -8.61
CA TYR A 87 -13.00 -9.33 -9.18
C TYR A 87 -12.54 -8.97 -10.60
N GLY A 88 -11.59 -9.71 -11.20
CA GLY A 88 -11.07 -9.43 -12.53
C GLY A 88 -10.29 -8.11 -12.64
N LEU A 89 -9.73 -7.63 -11.52
CA LEU A 89 -9.01 -6.35 -11.48
C LEU A 89 -7.57 -6.54 -11.94
N PRO A 90 -7.10 -5.78 -12.96
CA PRO A 90 -5.70 -5.77 -13.37
C PRO A 90 -4.81 -5.28 -12.23
N ILE A 91 -3.76 -6.05 -11.90
CA ILE A 91 -2.81 -5.73 -10.83
C ILE A 91 -1.47 -5.32 -11.43
N HIS A 92 -1.02 -4.11 -11.07
CA HIS A 92 0.29 -3.57 -11.39
C HIS A 92 1.17 -3.62 -10.14
N LEU A 93 2.28 -4.36 -10.21
CA LEU A 93 3.20 -4.48 -9.07
C LEU A 93 4.24 -3.37 -9.10
N VAL A 94 4.24 -2.51 -8.08
CA VAL A 94 5.10 -1.34 -7.98
C VAL A 94 6.19 -1.56 -6.93
N LEU A 95 7.45 -1.43 -7.31
CA LEU A 95 8.56 -1.50 -6.36
C LEU A 95 8.57 -0.30 -5.41
N PRO A 96 8.84 -0.50 -4.10
CA PRO A 96 8.99 0.60 -3.15
C PRO A 96 9.98 1.67 -3.62
N SER A 97 11.13 1.25 -4.14
CA SER A 97 12.14 2.16 -4.66
C SER A 97 11.67 2.97 -5.88
N ALA A 98 10.76 2.42 -6.68
CA ALA A 98 10.26 3.10 -7.88
C ALA A 98 9.39 4.31 -7.51
N TRP A 99 8.33 4.10 -6.71
CA TRP A 99 7.44 5.20 -6.33
C TRP A 99 8.13 6.21 -5.40
N GLN A 100 9.00 5.76 -4.48
CA GLN A 100 9.77 6.66 -3.61
C GLN A 100 10.71 7.56 -4.41
N LYS A 101 11.40 7.01 -5.41
CA LYS A 101 12.26 7.78 -6.32
C LYS A 101 11.44 8.75 -7.18
N ALA A 102 10.34 8.28 -7.75
CA ALA A 102 9.45 9.09 -8.60
C ALA A 102 8.91 10.33 -7.87
N LEU A 103 8.64 10.19 -6.55
CA LEU A 103 8.17 11.29 -5.70
C LEU A 103 9.30 12.08 -5.02
N SER A 104 10.57 11.81 -5.38
CA SER A 104 11.76 12.48 -4.83
C SER A 104 11.83 12.44 -3.30
N LEU A 105 11.43 11.31 -2.69
CA LEU A 105 11.35 11.17 -1.23
C LEU A 105 12.71 10.98 -0.56
N GLY A 106 13.73 10.61 -1.34
CA GLY A 106 15.05 10.24 -0.82
C GLY A 106 15.05 8.83 -0.23
N THR A 107 15.89 8.59 0.76
CA THR A 107 16.04 7.30 1.43
C THR A 107 15.76 7.43 2.93
N SER A 108 15.49 6.30 3.58
CA SER A 108 15.36 6.22 5.04
C SER A 108 16.71 6.17 5.78
N THR A 109 17.82 6.25 5.06
CA THR A 109 19.17 6.18 5.64
C THR A 109 19.36 7.29 6.69
N GLY A 110 19.79 6.90 7.89
CA GLY A 110 19.97 7.82 9.01
C GLY A 110 18.68 8.23 9.74
N MET A 111 17.52 7.69 9.36
CA MET A 111 16.24 7.94 10.02
C MET A 111 15.74 6.70 10.74
N SER A 112 15.07 6.88 11.88
CA SER A 112 14.28 5.84 12.50
C SER A 112 13.06 5.49 11.61
N LYS A 113 12.51 4.30 11.82
CA LYS A 113 11.28 3.88 11.11
C LYS A 113 10.13 4.88 11.30
N THR A 114 10.00 5.43 12.48
CA THR A 114 8.94 6.40 12.82
C THR A 114 9.15 7.73 12.09
N GLU A 115 10.37 8.25 12.07
CA GLU A 115 10.69 9.49 11.32
C GLU A 115 10.43 9.33 9.84
N TRP A 116 10.83 8.20 9.26
CA TRP A 116 10.55 7.91 7.85
C TRP A 116 9.04 7.87 7.57
N LYS A 117 8.26 7.13 8.37
CA LYS A 117 6.80 7.07 8.21
C LYS A 117 6.12 8.43 8.39
N ASN A 118 6.60 9.26 9.31
CA ASN A 118 6.09 10.62 9.48
C ASN A 118 6.41 11.51 8.25
N LYS A 119 7.60 11.37 7.66
CA LYS A 119 7.98 12.06 6.43
C LYS A 119 7.06 11.67 5.26
N LEU A 120 6.78 10.37 5.08
CA LEU A 120 5.87 9.88 4.06
C LEU A 120 4.45 10.43 4.27
N LYS A 121 3.96 10.39 5.51
CA LYS A 121 2.66 10.96 5.85
C LYS A 121 2.57 12.46 5.58
N ALA A 122 3.59 13.23 5.94
CA ALA A 122 3.62 14.67 5.68
C ALA A 122 3.56 14.96 4.17
N LYS A 123 4.31 14.19 3.36
CA LYS A 123 4.27 14.31 1.90
C LYS A 123 2.89 13.94 1.33
N ALA A 124 2.30 12.85 1.78
CA ALA A 124 0.97 12.44 1.35
C ALA A 124 -0.09 13.49 1.72
N GLN A 125 -0.03 14.04 2.95
CA GLN A 125 -0.96 15.09 3.39
C GLN A 125 -0.80 16.40 2.59
N GLN A 126 0.42 16.71 2.13
CA GLN A 126 0.67 17.86 1.25
C GLN A 126 0.01 17.67 -0.14
N LEU A 127 0.04 16.45 -0.68
CA LEU A 127 -0.53 16.12 -1.98
C LEU A 127 -2.07 16.01 -1.92
N PHE A 128 -2.60 15.60 -0.77
CA PHE A 128 -4.04 15.39 -0.56
C PHE A 128 -4.54 16.15 0.68
N PRO A 129 -4.58 17.50 0.64
CA PRO A 129 -4.91 18.30 1.82
C PRO A 129 -6.36 18.10 2.31
N ALA A 130 -7.29 17.72 1.43
CA ALA A 130 -8.69 17.47 1.78
C ALA A 130 -8.91 16.12 2.47
N THR A 131 -7.97 15.16 2.33
CA THR A 131 -8.12 13.81 2.86
C THR A 131 -7.32 13.65 4.16
N LYS A 132 -7.99 13.21 5.24
CA LYS A 132 -7.30 12.88 6.48
C LYS A 132 -6.49 11.58 6.34
N LEU A 133 -5.18 11.69 6.26
CA LEU A 133 -4.28 10.55 6.12
C LEU A 133 -3.64 10.16 7.46
N THR A 134 -3.45 8.86 7.64
CA THR A 134 -2.80 8.24 8.80
C THR A 134 -1.45 7.65 8.40
N LEU A 135 -0.69 7.11 9.35
CA LEU A 135 0.56 6.40 9.04
C LEU A 135 0.32 5.09 8.24
N SER A 136 -0.86 4.48 8.40
CA SER A 136 -1.24 3.27 7.66
C SER A 136 -1.70 3.56 6.23
N THR A 137 -2.27 4.74 5.96
CA THR A 137 -2.82 5.08 4.64
C THR A 137 -1.89 5.94 3.78
N ALA A 138 -0.82 6.47 4.37
CA ALA A 138 0.07 7.41 3.69
C ALA A 138 0.79 6.79 2.48
N ASP A 139 1.32 5.57 2.65
CA ASP A 139 2.05 4.89 1.58
C ASP A 139 1.10 4.55 0.42
N ALA A 140 -0.11 4.05 0.72
CA ALA A 140 -1.14 3.79 -0.29
C ALA A 140 -1.53 5.05 -1.06
N ALA A 141 -1.68 6.19 -0.37
CA ALA A 141 -1.96 7.48 -1.00
C ALA A 141 -0.82 7.93 -1.93
N LEU A 142 0.43 7.75 -1.52
CA LEU A 142 1.61 8.08 -2.34
C LEU A 142 1.74 7.18 -3.57
N ILE A 143 1.48 5.88 -3.43
CA ILE A 143 1.45 4.93 -4.56
C ILE A 143 0.33 5.31 -5.54
N HIS A 144 -0.86 5.62 -5.01
CA HIS A 144 -1.98 6.09 -5.82
C HIS A 144 -1.60 7.35 -6.62
N TYR A 145 -0.97 8.34 -5.98
CA TYR A 145 -0.52 9.55 -6.66
C TYR A 145 0.48 9.24 -7.77
N ALA A 146 1.50 8.44 -7.46
CA ALA A 146 2.52 8.07 -8.45
C ALA A 146 1.91 7.32 -9.66
N ALA A 147 0.89 6.48 -9.43
CA ALA A 147 0.18 5.79 -10.48
C ALA A 147 -0.69 6.74 -11.32
N ALA A 148 -1.48 7.60 -10.67
CA ALA A 148 -2.38 8.55 -11.34
C ALA A 148 -1.62 9.57 -12.21
N GLU A 149 -0.42 9.99 -11.78
CA GLU A 149 0.47 10.87 -12.54
C GLU A 149 1.32 10.11 -13.59
N GLY A 150 1.12 8.80 -13.77
CA GLY A 150 1.89 7.99 -14.73
C GLY A 150 3.37 7.84 -14.40
N LEU A 151 3.76 8.09 -13.15
CA LEU A 151 5.15 8.03 -12.69
C LEU A 151 5.63 6.60 -12.42
N VAL A 152 4.69 5.67 -12.26
CA VAL A 152 4.91 4.22 -12.11
C VAL A 152 3.95 3.46 -13.02
N LYS A 153 4.35 2.22 -13.40
CA LYS A 153 3.58 1.35 -14.31
C LYS A 153 3.35 0.01 -13.66
#